data_124cb0d782d89a1a38a91986025c65e3
#
_entry.id   124cb0d782d89a1a38a91986025c65e3
#
_cell.length_a   1.000
_cell.length_b   1.000
_cell.length_c   1.000
_cell.angle_alpha   90.00
_cell.angle_beta   90.00
_cell.angle_gamma   90.00
#
_symmetry.space_group_name_H-M   'P 1'
#
loop_
_entity.id
_entity.type
_entity.pdbx_description
1 polymer ?
#
loop_
_entity_poly.entity_id
_entity_poly.type
_entity_poly.pdbx_seq_one_letter_code
_entity_poly.pdbx_strand_id
1 'polypeptide(L)'
;MWRSFFTERKWLLWSWGGAIFIFLSLLSQTWIDVKINEWYKGFYDLLQKATERDISEFYDGLILFMKLAIPYVIIYTVTNYFTRLWAFRWREAMTFSYMPYWRKIDAKVEGASQRIQEDCMNFAKIVESLGLQVVRAIMLLIAFI
;
A
#
# COMPACT_ATOMS: atom_id res chain seq x y z
N MET A 1 8.07 11.46 16.50
CA MET A 1 7.57 10.32 15.74
C MET A 1 8.07 10.28 14.29
N TRP A 2 7.92 11.33 13.47
CA TRP A 2 8.46 11.38 12.09
C TRP A 2 9.98 11.35 12.03
N ARG A 3 10.65 12.16 12.85
CA ARG A 3 12.12 12.32 12.82
C ARG A 3 12.88 11.01 13.05
N SER A 4 12.42 10.13 13.91
CA SER A 4 13.08 8.87 14.23
C SER A 4 13.20 7.93 13.04
N PHE A 5 12.29 7.98 12.08
CA PHE A 5 12.30 7.09 10.92
C PHE A 5 12.84 7.77 9.65
N PHE A 6 12.48 9.03 9.41
CA PHE A 6 12.82 9.73 8.17
C PHE A 6 14.12 10.53 8.22
N THR A 7 14.71 10.76 9.41
CA THR A 7 15.92 11.59 9.54
C THR A 7 17.12 10.80 10.03
N GLU A 8 16.93 9.69 10.72
CA GLU A 8 18.04 8.89 11.22
C GLU A 8 18.68 8.06 10.09
N ARG A 9 20.01 8.17 9.97
CA ARG A 9 20.82 7.57 8.90
C ARG A 9 20.64 6.04 8.78
N LYS A 10 20.36 5.37 9.89
CA LYS A 10 20.12 3.93 9.97
C LYS A 10 18.82 3.51 9.24
N TRP A 11 17.81 4.36 9.26
CA TRP A 11 16.48 4.06 8.74
C TRP A 11 16.17 4.71 7.40
N LEU A 12 17.05 5.59 6.88
CA LEU A 12 16.83 6.36 5.66
C LEU A 12 16.50 5.48 4.44
N LEU A 13 17.21 4.36 4.27
CA LEU A 13 16.93 3.44 3.16
C LEU A 13 15.56 2.79 3.27
N TRP A 14 15.16 2.42 4.49
CA TRP A 14 13.85 1.82 4.73
C TRP A 14 12.73 2.84 4.62
N SER A 15 12.92 4.05 5.13
CA SER A 15 11.88 5.08 5.13
C SER A 15 11.60 5.60 3.72
N TRP A 16 12.61 6.13 3.05
CA TRP A 16 12.44 6.70 1.71
C TRP A 16 12.36 5.64 0.61
N GLY A 17 13.22 4.63 0.65
CA GLY A 17 13.16 3.52 -0.31
C GLY A 17 11.84 2.77 -0.22
N GLY A 18 11.36 2.51 1.01
CA GLY A 18 10.06 1.88 1.23
C GLY A 18 8.89 2.74 0.76
N ALA A 19 8.90 4.04 1.06
CA ALA A 19 7.87 4.97 0.61
C ALA A 19 7.81 5.05 -0.92
N ILE A 20 8.95 5.16 -1.60
CA ILE A 20 9.03 5.16 -3.06
C ILE A 20 8.52 3.84 -3.64
N PHE A 21 8.92 2.71 -3.08
CA PHE A 21 8.45 1.39 -3.53
C PHE A 21 6.92 1.27 -3.42
N ILE A 22 6.34 1.66 -2.28
CA ILE A 22 4.90 1.65 -2.07
C ILE A 22 4.20 2.56 -3.07
N PHE A 23 4.73 3.78 -3.28
CA PHE A 23 4.17 4.74 -4.21
C PHE A 23 4.17 4.21 -5.66
N LEU A 24 5.28 3.66 -6.12
CA LEU A 24 5.38 3.05 -7.45
C LEU A 24 4.47 1.84 -7.61
N SER A 25 4.34 1.01 -6.58
CA SER A 25 3.42 -0.12 -6.58
C SER A 25 1.95 0.32 -6.67
N LEU A 26 1.57 1.39 -5.97
CA LEU A 26 0.22 1.97 -6.05
C LEU A 26 -0.04 2.58 -7.43
N LEU A 27 0.94 3.26 -8.02
CA LEU A 27 0.84 3.76 -9.41
C LEU A 27 0.62 2.63 -10.41
N SER A 28 1.37 1.53 -10.27
CA SER A 28 1.21 0.35 -11.12
C SER A 28 -0.17 -0.28 -10.98
N GLN A 29 -0.70 -0.39 -9.75
CA GLN A 29 -2.05 -0.87 -9.50
C GLN A 29 -3.10 0.04 -10.16
N THR A 30 -3.00 1.36 -9.96
CA THR A 30 -3.91 2.34 -10.55
C THR A 30 -3.89 2.27 -12.09
N TRP A 31 -2.71 2.10 -12.69
CA TRP A 31 -2.60 1.92 -14.15
C TRP A 31 -3.31 0.65 -14.62
N ILE A 32 -3.16 -0.46 -13.90
CA ILE A 32 -3.86 -1.71 -14.23
C ILE A 32 -5.38 -1.55 -14.02
N ASP A 33 -5.82 -0.84 -12.97
CA ASP A 33 -7.24 -0.56 -12.73
C ASP A 33 -7.87 0.19 -13.91
N VAL A 34 -7.17 1.19 -14.47
CA VAL A 34 -7.62 1.89 -15.70
C VAL A 34 -7.72 0.92 -16.87
N LYS A 35 -6.72 0.04 -17.07
CA LYS A 35 -6.73 -0.96 -18.15
C LYS A 35 -7.85 -2.00 -17.99
N ILE A 36 -8.13 -2.42 -16.78
CA ILE A 36 -9.26 -3.31 -16.47
C ILE A 36 -10.58 -2.60 -16.79
N ASN A 37 -10.71 -1.31 -16.48
CA ASN A 37 -11.91 -0.53 -16.78
C ASN A 37 -12.12 -0.37 -18.31
N GLU A 38 -11.05 -0.14 -19.07
CA GLU A 38 -11.09 -0.14 -20.54
C GLU A 38 -11.51 -1.51 -21.10
N TRP A 39 -10.96 -2.59 -20.52
CA TRP A 39 -11.31 -3.96 -20.87
C TRP A 39 -12.80 -4.24 -20.63
N TYR A 40 -13.38 -3.79 -19.51
CA TYR A 40 -14.80 -3.94 -19.22
C TYR A 40 -15.66 -3.35 -20.35
N LYS A 41 -15.36 -2.14 -20.81
CA LYS A 41 -16.11 -1.50 -21.91
C LYS A 41 -16.09 -2.36 -23.17
N GLY A 42 -14.89 -2.79 -23.60
CA GLY A 42 -14.74 -3.62 -24.79
C GLY A 42 -15.40 -4.99 -24.68
N PHE A 43 -15.32 -5.61 -23.51
CA PHE A 43 -15.91 -6.92 -23.26
C PHE A 43 -17.45 -6.88 -23.20
N TYR A 44 -18.03 -5.84 -22.60
CA TYR A 44 -19.49 -5.65 -22.61
C TYR A 44 -20.03 -5.36 -24.01
N ASP A 45 -19.33 -4.57 -24.82
CA ASP A 45 -19.69 -4.34 -26.24
C ASP A 45 -19.67 -5.64 -27.03
N LEU A 46 -18.69 -6.51 -26.75
CA LEU A 46 -18.59 -7.83 -27.39
C LEU A 46 -19.76 -8.74 -26.99
N LEU A 47 -20.14 -8.76 -25.70
CA LEU A 47 -21.29 -9.53 -25.22
C LEU A 47 -22.62 -9.06 -25.80
N GLN A 48 -22.81 -7.75 -25.94
CA GLN A 48 -24.02 -7.17 -26.55
C GLN A 48 -24.17 -7.53 -28.04
N LYS A 49 -23.04 -7.71 -28.75
CA LYS A 49 -22.99 -8.09 -30.17
C LYS A 49 -22.61 -9.55 -30.38
N ALA A 50 -22.83 -10.41 -29.40
CA ALA A 50 -22.41 -11.83 -29.42
C ALA A 50 -22.97 -12.63 -30.58
N THR A 51 -24.14 -12.23 -31.15
CA THR A 51 -24.74 -12.87 -32.34
C THR A 51 -24.03 -12.54 -33.63
N GLU A 52 -23.26 -11.46 -33.67
CA GLU A 52 -22.55 -10.98 -34.87
C GLU A 52 -21.04 -11.20 -34.81
N ARG A 53 -20.52 -11.66 -33.67
CA ARG A 53 -19.08 -11.80 -33.38
C ARG A 53 -18.67 -13.25 -33.25
N ASP A 54 -17.40 -13.50 -33.55
CA ASP A 54 -16.83 -14.85 -33.48
C ASP A 54 -16.52 -15.23 -32.03
N ILE A 55 -16.72 -16.50 -31.67
CA ILE A 55 -16.45 -17.03 -30.32
C ILE A 55 -14.97 -16.89 -29.93
N SER A 56 -14.08 -16.80 -30.90
CA SER A 56 -12.64 -16.56 -30.70
C SER A 56 -12.38 -15.23 -30.01
N GLU A 57 -13.10 -14.16 -30.35
CA GLU A 57 -12.97 -12.83 -29.74
C GLU A 57 -13.32 -12.86 -28.25
N PHE A 58 -14.27 -13.71 -27.84
CA PHE A 58 -14.63 -13.93 -26.46
C PHE A 58 -13.47 -14.55 -25.67
N TYR A 59 -12.84 -15.59 -26.22
CA TYR A 59 -11.67 -16.21 -25.58
C TYR A 59 -10.47 -15.25 -25.51
N ASP A 60 -10.23 -14.47 -26.53
CA ASP A 60 -9.18 -13.45 -26.55
C ASP A 60 -9.42 -12.39 -25.46
N GLY A 61 -10.68 -11.98 -25.27
CA GLY A 61 -11.09 -11.09 -24.19
C GLY A 61 -10.78 -11.67 -22.80
N LEU A 62 -11.07 -12.95 -22.58
CA LEU A 62 -10.75 -13.64 -21.32
C LEU A 62 -9.24 -13.76 -21.08
N ILE A 63 -8.46 -14.10 -22.12
CA ILE A 63 -7.01 -14.18 -22.04
C ILE A 63 -6.41 -12.81 -21.71
N LEU A 64 -6.93 -11.73 -22.32
CA LEU A 64 -6.50 -10.37 -22.00
C LEU A 64 -6.79 -10.01 -20.54
N PHE A 65 -7.98 -10.36 -20.05
CA PHE A 65 -8.31 -10.19 -18.63
C PHE A 65 -7.33 -10.90 -17.70
N MET A 66 -7.02 -12.17 -17.97
CA MET A 66 -6.07 -12.93 -17.17
C MET A 66 -4.67 -12.30 -17.18
N LYS A 67 -4.23 -11.76 -18.32
CA LYS A 67 -2.95 -11.04 -18.43
C LYS A 67 -2.91 -9.75 -17.59
N LEU A 68 -4.06 -9.12 -17.32
CA LEU A 68 -4.16 -7.95 -16.45
C LEU A 68 -4.36 -8.35 -14.98
N ALA A 69 -5.21 -9.33 -14.72
CA ALA A 69 -5.60 -9.73 -13.37
C ALA A 69 -4.46 -10.41 -12.59
N ILE A 70 -3.69 -11.29 -13.25
CA ILE A 70 -2.60 -12.02 -12.56
C ILE A 70 -1.52 -11.06 -12.04
N PRO A 71 -0.94 -10.15 -12.85
CA PRO A 71 0.01 -9.16 -12.35
C PRO A 71 -0.58 -8.25 -11.26
N TYR A 72 -1.85 -7.86 -11.40
CA TYR A 72 -2.54 -7.05 -10.40
C TYR A 72 -2.56 -7.73 -9.02
N VAL A 73 -2.98 -8.99 -8.96
CA VAL A 73 -3.03 -9.76 -7.70
C VAL A 73 -1.64 -9.91 -7.08
N ILE A 74 -0.63 -10.17 -7.90
CA ILE A 74 0.76 -10.30 -7.43
C ILE A 74 1.24 -8.98 -6.84
N ILE A 75 1.11 -7.88 -7.58
CA ILE A 75 1.54 -6.54 -7.12
C ILE A 75 0.76 -6.14 -5.87
N TYR A 76 -0.55 -6.37 -5.84
CA TYR A 76 -1.40 -6.07 -4.68
C TYR A 76 -0.94 -6.83 -3.42
N THR A 77 -0.68 -8.13 -3.54
CA THR A 77 -0.23 -8.98 -2.43
C THR A 77 1.15 -8.56 -1.91
N VAL A 78 2.10 -8.34 -2.82
CA VAL A 78 3.45 -7.88 -2.48
C VAL A 78 3.40 -6.50 -1.82
N THR A 79 2.59 -5.57 -2.34
CA THR A 79 2.44 -4.24 -1.77
C THR A 79 1.88 -4.31 -0.35
N ASN A 80 0.82 -5.08 -0.11
CA ASN A 80 0.23 -5.22 1.22
C ASN A 80 1.22 -5.83 2.23
N TYR A 81 1.96 -6.86 1.83
CA TYR A 81 2.99 -7.44 2.67
C TYR A 81 4.09 -6.42 3.01
N PHE A 82 4.61 -5.75 1.98
CA PHE A 82 5.68 -4.79 2.15
C PHE A 82 5.26 -3.58 3.00
N THR A 83 4.04 -3.11 2.85
CA THR A 83 3.50 -1.99 3.65
C THR A 83 3.43 -2.33 5.13
N ARG A 84 2.98 -3.54 5.47
CA ARG A 84 2.98 -4.01 6.87
C ARG A 84 4.39 -4.11 7.44
N LEU A 85 5.34 -4.59 6.63
CA LEU A 85 6.75 -4.64 7.01
C LEU A 85 7.33 -3.23 7.22
N TRP A 86 6.99 -2.29 6.35
CA TRP A 86 7.40 -0.89 6.45
C TRP A 86 6.84 -0.22 7.72
N ALA A 87 5.57 -0.42 8.03
CA ALA A 87 4.95 0.07 9.26
C ALA A 87 5.60 -0.56 10.51
N PHE A 88 5.94 -1.84 10.45
CA PHE A 88 6.66 -2.52 11.53
C PHE A 88 8.05 -1.91 11.77
N ARG A 89 8.81 -1.65 10.70
CA ARG A 89 10.11 -0.99 10.79
C ARG A 89 10.01 0.44 11.34
N TRP A 90 8.97 1.16 10.97
CA TRP A 90 8.70 2.48 11.54
C TRP A 90 8.41 2.40 13.04
N ARG A 91 7.56 1.46 13.45
CA ARG A 91 7.33 1.18 14.88
C ARG A 91 8.63 0.87 15.63
N GLU A 92 9.48 0.02 15.07
CA GLU A 92 10.78 -0.32 15.64
C GLU A 92 11.64 0.92 15.82
N ALA A 93 11.76 1.77 14.82
CA ALA A 93 12.51 3.03 14.89
C ALA A 93 11.97 3.97 15.96
N MET A 94 10.65 4.11 16.09
CA MET A 94 10.02 4.91 17.14
C MET A 94 10.33 4.36 18.53
N THR A 95 10.17 3.07 18.73
CA THR A 95 10.41 2.42 20.03
C THR A 95 11.84 2.62 20.48
N PHE A 96 12.83 2.38 19.61
CA PHE A 96 14.23 2.62 19.93
C PHE A 96 14.57 4.09 20.19
N SER A 97 13.91 5.00 19.53
CA SER A 97 14.06 6.45 19.75
C SER A 97 13.57 6.90 21.12
N TYR A 98 12.52 6.26 21.65
CA TYR A 98 11.94 6.59 22.96
C TYR A 98 12.59 5.85 24.15
N MET A 99 13.23 4.72 23.94
CA MET A 99 13.88 3.94 25.00
C MET A 99 14.88 4.73 25.88
N PRO A 100 15.77 5.59 25.33
CA PRO A 100 16.71 6.36 26.16
C PRO A 100 16.01 7.37 27.08
N TYR A 101 14.89 7.92 26.64
CA TYR A 101 14.09 8.85 27.45
C TYR A 101 13.37 8.12 28.57
N TRP A 102 12.84 6.94 28.29
CA TRP A 102 12.17 6.10 29.30
C TRP A 102 13.10 5.69 30.45
N ARG A 103 14.36 5.40 30.17
CA ARG A 103 15.36 5.08 31.20
C ARG A 103 15.69 6.24 32.16
N LYS A 104 15.39 7.48 31.74
CA LYS A 104 15.62 8.70 32.51
C LYS A 104 14.43 9.12 33.37
N ILE A 105 13.26 8.55 33.14
CA ILE A 105 12.04 8.84 33.88
C ILE A 105 12.04 7.94 35.12
N ASP A 106 12.07 8.57 36.33
CA ASP A 106 11.91 7.87 37.59
C ASP A 106 10.65 6.99 37.57
N ALA A 107 10.76 5.78 38.12
CA ALA A 107 9.83 4.65 37.98
C ALA A 107 8.41 4.84 38.56
N LYS A 108 7.95 6.09 38.70
CA LYS A 108 6.64 6.42 39.30
C LYS A 108 5.45 6.39 38.34
N VAL A 109 5.67 6.22 37.05
CA VAL A 109 4.56 6.15 36.09
C VAL A 109 4.27 4.69 35.74
N GLU A 110 3.30 4.12 36.44
CA GLU A 110 2.78 2.76 36.15
C GLU A 110 2.32 2.63 34.70
N GLY A 111 2.79 1.60 34.01
CA GLY A 111 2.37 1.29 32.64
C GLY A 111 3.02 2.12 31.52
N ALA A 112 4.03 2.94 31.80
CA ALA A 112 4.70 3.78 30.79
C ALA A 112 5.32 2.96 29.65
N SER A 113 5.88 1.80 29.91
CA SER A 113 6.45 0.92 28.89
C SER A 113 5.40 0.34 27.96
N GLN A 114 4.25 -0.05 28.51
CA GLN A 114 3.12 -0.57 27.74
C GLN A 114 2.52 0.53 26.85
N ARG A 115 2.31 1.72 27.37
CA ARG A 115 1.80 2.87 26.60
C ARG A 115 2.70 3.23 25.42
N ILE A 116 4.02 3.28 25.63
CA ILE A 116 4.96 3.58 24.53
C ILE A 116 4.85 2.53 23.42
N GLN A 117 4.74 1.24 23.77
CA GLN A 117 4.59 0.18 22.77
C GLN A 117 3.25 0.24 22.04
N GLU A 118 2.15 0.45 22.77
CA GLU A 118 0.80 0.52 22.22
C GLU A 118 0.62 1.77 21.36
N ASP A 119 1.05 2.93 21.81
CA ASP A 119 0.92 4.18 21.08
C ASP A 119 1.75 4.17 19.78
N CYS A 120 2.98 3.66 19.83
CA CYS A 120 3.81 3.50 18.64
C CYS A 120 3.20 2.50 17.65
N MET A 121 2.59 1.42 18.14
CA MET A 121 1.92 0.42 17.30
C MET A 121 0.66 1.01 16.65
N ASN A 122 -0.17 1.69 17.44
CA ASN A 122 -1.41 2.29 16.94
C ASN A 122 -1.13 3.39 15.94
N PHE A 123 -0.15 4.24 16.20
CA PHE A 123 0.29 5.27 15.26
C PHE A 123 0.75 4.65 13.93
N ALA A 124 1.62 3.64 13.95
CA ALA A 124 2.10 2.98 12.75
C ALA A 124 0.96 2.33 11.95
N LYS A 125 0.01 1.67 12.62
CA LYS A 125 -1.18 1.07 11.98
C LYS A 125 -2.09 2.11 11.35
N ILE A 126 -2.34 3.22 12.05
CA ILE A 126 -3.19 4.31 11.53
C ILE A 126 -2.55 4.93 10.29
N VAL A 127 -1.26 5.24 10.35
CA VAL A 127 -0.56 5.80 9.18
C VAL A 127 -0.51 4.82 8.02
N GLU A 128 -0.30 3.52 8.30
CA GLU A 128 -0.36 2.48 7.27
C GLU A 128 -1.75 2.45 6.61
N SER A 129 -2.81 2.28 7.39
CA SER A 129 -4.15 2.07 6.86
C SER A 129 -4.75 3.31 6.21
N LEU A 130 -4.76 4.45 6.91
CA LEU A 130 -5.33 5.69 6.40
C LEU A 130 -4.45 6.34 5.35
N GLY A 131 -3.13 6.36 5.55
CA GLY A 131 -2.19 6.95 4.61
C GLY A 131 -2.27 6.29 3.24
N LEU A 132 -2.29 4.97 3.19
CA LEU A 132 -2.44 4.24 1.93
C LEU A 132 -3.79 4.47 1.25
N GLN A 133 -4.88 4.46 2.03
CA GLN A 133 -6.22 4.70 1.50
C GLN A 133 -6.33 6.09 0.87
N VAL A 134 -5.79 7.13 1.55
CA VAL A 134 -5.79 8.51 1.03
C VAL A 134 -4.97 8.61 -0.25
N VAL A 135 -3.75 8.06 -0.27
CA VAL A 135 -2.90 8.08 -1.48
C VAL A 135 -3.57 7.35 -2.62
N ARG A 136 -4.13 6.16 -2.38
CA ARG A 136 -4.86 5.40 -3.40
C ARG A 136 -6.09 6.17 -3.92
N ALA A 137 -6.88 6.77 -3.03
CA ALA A 137 -8.05 7.55 -3.43
C ALA A 137 -7.66 8.74 -4.32
N ILE A 138 -6.60 9.47 -3.99
CA ILE A 138 -6.10 10.57 -4.80
C ILE A 138 -5.62 10.08 -6.17
N MET A 139 -4.87 8.97 -6.21
CA MET A 139 -4.39 8.41 -7.47
C MET A 139 -5.54 7.97 -8.38
N LEU A 140 -6.55 7.28 -7.83
CA LEU A 140 -7.73 6.88 -8.57
C LEU A 140 -8.51 8.10 -9.08
N LEU A 141 -8.69 9.11 -8.23
CA LEU A 141 -9.35 10.35 -8.63
C LEU A 141 -8.66 10.99 -9.83
N ILE A 142 -7.33 11.12 -9.80
CA ILE A 142 -6.54 11.69 -10.90
C ILE A 142 -6.62 10.81 -12.16
N ALA A 143 -6.64 9.50 -12.00
CA ALA A 143 -6.63 8.57 -13.12
C ALA A 143 -7.97 8.50 -13.87
N PHE A 144 -9.09 8.81 -13.20
CA PHE A 144 -10.44 8.72 -13.76
C PHE A 144 -11.12 10.08 -14.00
N ILE A 145 -10.42 11.19 -13.76
CA ILE A 145 -10.84 12.53 -14.22
C ILE A 145 -10.44 12.73 -15.69
#